data_4426b17c76816eb4c87119e05eab762c
#
_entry.id   4426b17c76816eb4c87119e05eab762c
#
_cell.length_a   1.000
_cell.length_b   1.000
_cell.length_c   1.000
_cell.angle_alpha   90.00
_cell.angle_beta   90.00
_cell.angle_gamma   90.00
#
_symmetry.space_group_name_H-M   'P 1'
#
loop_
_entity.id
_entity.type
_entity.pdbx_description
1 polymer ?
#
loop_
_entity_poly.entity_id
_entity_poly.type
_entity_poly.pdbx_seq_one_letter_code
_entity_poly.pdbx_strand_id
1 'polypeptide(L)'
;MKILSKSDIVKLLPHREPMLLIDNLYDIEDLKSATAVVNVKKDSFFVKGHFPDNPVMPGVLIVESFGQAAAALTAHGLDKSTYENKLVFLMGVEKARFRNPVIPDCELILKIEAIRSHGRVW
;
A
#
# COMPACT_ATOMS: atom_id res chain seq x y z
N MET A 1 -18.40 -9.11 4.91
CA MET A 1 -17.11 -8.38 4.90
C MET A 1 -16.85 -7.81 3.52
N LYS A 2 -16.53 -6.53 3.44
CA LYS A 2 -16.23 -5.90 2.18
C LYS A 2 -14.75 -6.01 1.83
N ILE A 3 -14.47 -6.44 0.60
CA ILE A 3 -13.10 -6.52 0.09
C ILE A 3 -13.01 -5.60 -1.11
N LEU A 4 -12.07 -4.66 -1.06
CA LEU A 4 -11.77 -3.82 -2.22
C LEU A 4 -10.76 -4.54 -3.10
N SER A 5 -11.12 -4.72 -4.35
CA SER A 5 -10.24 -5.32 -5.35
C SER A 5 -9.26 -4.27 -5.90
N LYS A 6 -8.32 -4.72 -6.71
CA LYS A 6 -7.39 -3.79 -7.36
C LYS A 6 -8.12 -2.76 -8.23
N SER A 7 -9.19 -3.15 -8.91
CA SER A 7 -9.98 -2.22 -9.71
C SER A 7 -10.68 -1.17 -8.86
N ASP A 8 -11.08 -1.52 -7.64
CA ASP A 8 -11.63 -0.53 -6.70
C ASP A 8 -10.56 0.43 -6.21
N ILE A 9 -9.38 -0.11 -5.91
CA ILE A 9 -8.25 0.68 -5.41
C ILE A 9 -7.77 1.70 -6.45
N VAL A 10 -7.76 1.33 -7.72
CA VAL A 10 -7.41 2.25 -8.82
C VAL A 10 -8.29 3.49 -8.82
N LYS A 11 -9.55 3.36 -8.42
CA LYS A 11 -10.47 4.49 -8.34
C LYS A 11 -10.19 5.42 -7.17
N LEU A 12 -9.50 4.91 -6.13
CA LEU A 12 -9.19 5.67 -4.92
C LEU A 12 -7.81 6.33 -4.98
N LEU A 13 -6.86 5.74 -5.70
CA LEU A 13 -5.47 6.18 -5.72
C LEU A 13 -5.06 6.70 -7.09
N PRO A 14 -4.13 7.68 -7.13
CA PRO A 14 -3.55 8.15 -8.40
C PRO A 14 -2.52 7.19 -8.97
N HIS A 15 -2.02 6.27 -8.14
CA HIS A 15 -0.97 5.30 -8.52
C HIS A 15 -1.41 4.38 -9.65
N ARG A 16 -0.49 4.01 -10.52
CA ARG A 16 -0.74 3.06 -11.63
C ARG A 16 0.44 2.09 -11.75
N GLU A 17 0.22 0.98 -12.44
CA GLU A 17 1.29 0.03 -12.69
C GLU A 17 2.50 0.71 -13.37
N PRO A 18 3.74 0.37 -13.03
CA PRO A 18 4.11 -0.70 -12.09
C PRO A 18 4.20 -0.26 -10.62
N MET A 19 3.89 1.00 -10.31
CA MET A 19 4.01 1.53 -8.95
C MET A 19 2.79 1.32 -8.08
N LEU A 20 1.69 0.79 -8.61
CA LEU A 20 0.55 0.39 -7.80
C LEU A 20 0.83 -0.98 -7.20
N LEU A 21 1.13 -1.02 -5.91
CA LEU A 21 1.64 -2.22 -5.26
C LEU A 21 0.58 -3.05 -4.54
N ILE A 22 -0.41 -2.41 -3.92
CA ILE A 22 -1.41 -3.16 -3.15
C ILE A 22 -2.47 -3.77 -4.08
N ASP A 23 -2.86 -5.01 -3.79
CA ASP A 23 -3.81 -5.76 -4.61
C ASP A 23 -5.22 -5.79 -4.02
N ASN A 24 -5.32 -5.78 -2.70
CA ASN A 24 -6.61 -5.81 -2.01
C ASN A 24 -6.55 -5.01 -0.71
N LEU A 25 -7.73 -4.58 -0.25
CA LEU A 25 -7.91 -3.94 1.05
C LEU A 25 -9.17 -4.51 1.68
N TYR A 26 -9.07 -4.99 2.93
CA TYR A 26 -10.20 -5.58 3.64
C TYR A 26 -10.12 -5.30 5.15
N ASP A 27 -11.09 -5.80 5.92
CA ASP A 27 -11.22 -5.53 7.35
C ASP A 27 -11.17 -4.03 7.62
N ILE A 28 -11.94 -3.27 6.84
CA ILE A 28 -11.91 -1.81 6.85
C ILE A 28 -12.78 -1.26 7.98
N GLU A 29 -12.17 -0.48 8.86
CA GLU A 29 -12.89 0.42 9.76
C GLU A 29 -12.63 1.83 9.26
N ASP A 30 -13.65 2.49 8.77
CA ASP A 30 -13.53 3.76 8.06
C ASP A 30 -12.67 4.77 8.82
N LEU A 31 -11.63 5.25 8.13
CA LEU A 31 -10.67 6.23 8.63
C LEU A 31 -9.87 5.77 9.84
N LYS A 32 -9.95 4.49 10.21
CA LYS A 32 -9.26 3.95 11.40
C LYS A 32 -8.22 2.90 11.06
N SER A 33 -8.64 1.82 10.42
CA SER A 33 -7.75 0.69 10.18
C SER A 33 -8.18 -0.15 8.99
N ALA A 34 -7.25 -0.93 8.46
CA ALA A 34 -7.53 -1.89 7.40
C ALA A 34 -6.38 -2.87 7.28
N THR A 35 -6.59 -3.89 6.46
CA THR A 35 -5.57 -4.87 6.10
C THR A 35 -5.42 -4.85 4.59
N ALA A 36 -4.19 -4.73 4.11
CA ALA A 36 -3.88 -4.74 2.68
C ALA A 36 -3.10 -6.00 2.32
N VAL A 37 -3.22 -6.41 1.07
CA VAL A 37 -2.47 -7.56 0.54
C VAL A 37 -1.65 -7.10 -0.65
N VAL A 38 -0.37 -7.48 -0.65
CA VAL A 38 0.53 -7.30 -1.78
C VAL A 38 0.95 -8.69 -2.26
N ASN A 39 0.60 -9.04 -3.49
CA ASN A 39 1.05 -10.30 -4.09
C ASN A 39 2.46 -10.11 -4.63
N VAL A 40 3.44 -10.66 -3.92
CA VAL A 40 4.85 -10.57 -4.32
C VAL A 40 5.16 -11.76 -5.20
N LYS A 41 5.37 -11.51 -6.49
CA LYS A 41 5.55 -12.54 -7.51
C LYS A 41 6.94 -12.54 -8.09
N LYS A 42 7.33 -13.68 -8.68
CA LYS A 42 8.64 -13.82 -9.35
C LYS A 42 8.79 -12.89 -10.54
N ASP A 43 7.67 -12.46 -11.15
CA ASP A 43 7.69 -11.53 -12.27
C ASP A 43 7.43 -10.07 -11.86
N SER A 44 7.44 -9.78 -10.54
CA SER A 44 7.32 -8.41 -10.06
C SER A 44 8.49 -7.57 -10.58
N PHE A 45 8.22 -6.30 -10.88
CA PHE A 45 9.19 -5.45 -11.57
C PHE A 45 10.54 -5.30 -10.86
N PHE A 46 10.56 -5.40 -9.52
CA PHE A 46 11.78 -5.22 -8.74
C PHE A 46 12.68 -6.47 -8.71
N VAL A 47 12.14 -7.65 -9.04
CA VAL A 47 12.85 -8.94 -8.89
C VAL A 47 14.13 -9.00 -9.73
N LYS A 48 14.07 -8.45 -10.93
CA LYS A 48 15.18 -8.54 -11.89
C LYS A 48 16.45 -7.89 -11.38
N GLY A 49 16.31 -6.82 -10.60
CA GLY A 49 17.44 -6.06 -10.10
C GLY A 49 17.73 -6.19 -8.61
N HIS A 50 16.84 -6.80 -7.85
CA HIS A 50 16.96 -6.76 -6.38
C HIS A 50 16.68 -8.14 -5.76
N PHE A 51 17.53 -9.12 -5.91
CA PHE A 51 18.79 -9.14 -6.64
C PHE A 51 18.71 -10.27 -7.67
N PRO A 52 19.50 -10.25 -8.76
CA PRO A 52 19.32 -11.19 -9.88
C PRO A 52 19.17 -12.67 -9.51
N ASP A 53 20.00 -13.17 -8.58
CA ASP A 53 19.94 -14.58 -8.17
C ASP A 53 19.28 -14.79 -6.81
N ASN A 54 18.89 -13.71 -6.14
CA ASN A 54 18.28 -13.77 -4.81
C ASN A 54 17.19 -12.70 -4.72
N PRO A 55 16.02 -12.95 -5.31
CA PRO A 55 14.96 -11.92 -5.34
C PRO A 55 14.40 -11.66 -3.94
N VAL A 56 14.37 -10.38 -3.59
CA VAL A 56 13.84 -9.89 -2.31
C VAL A 56 13.10 -8.59 -2.60
N MET A 57 11.91 -8.44 -2.04
CA MET A 57 11.19 -7.17 -2.18
C MET A 57 11.95 -6.07 -1.43
N PRO A 58 12.32 -4.97 -2.10
CA PRO A 58 13.01 -3.86 -1.43
C PRO A 58 12.20 -3.29 -0.28
N GLY A 59 12.89 -3.02 0.86
CA GLY A 59 12.22 -2.42 2.02
C GLY A 59 11.54 -1.10 1.70
N VAL A 60 12.13 -0.29 0.83
CA VAL A 60 11.52 0.99 0.43
C VAL A 60 10.17 0.79 -0.27
N LEU A 61 9.99 -0.32 -1.00
CA LEU A 61 8.72 -0.63 -1.65
C LEU A 61 7.69 -1.18 -0.65
N ILE A 62 8.15 -1.84 0.41
CA ILE A 62 7.26 -2.25 1.49
C ILE A 62 6.70 -1.01 2.19
N VAL A 63 7.55 -0.01 2.45
CA VAL A 63 7.12 1.26 3.03
C VAL A 63 6.14 1.97 2.09
N GLU A 64 6.43 1.98 0.79
CA GLU A 64 5.52 2.58 -0.19
C GLU A 64 4.16 1.87 -0.18
N SER A 65 4.16 0.53 -0.07
CA SER A 65 2.92 -0.27 0.01
C SER A 65 2.09 0.12 1.23
N PHE A 66 2.72 0.34 2.39
CA PHE A 66 2.02 0.83 3.57
C PHE A 66 1.39 2.20 3.31
N GLY A 67 2.12 3.08 2.66
CA GLY A 67 1.62 4.41 2.29
C GLY A 67 0.41 4.32 1.37
N GLN A 68 0.45 3.43 0.39
CA GLN A 68 -0.67 3.22 -0.53
C GLN A 68 -1.89 2.65 0.20
N ALA A 69 -1.68 1.70 1.10
CA ALA A 69 -2.77 1.12 1.90
C ALA A 69 -3.41 2.21 2.76
N ALA A 70 -2.61 3.05 3.39
CA ALA A 70 -3.11 4.15 4.22
C ALA A 70 -3.88 5.18 3.37
N ALA A 71 -3.38 5.50 2.19
CA ALA A 71 -4.05 6.43 1.29
C ALA A 71 -5.39 5.87 0.80
N ALA A 72 -5.43 4.57 0.49
CA ALA A 72 -6.66 3.91 0.06
C ALA A 72 -7.70 3.89 1.18
N LEU A 73 -7.26 3.59 2.41
CA LEU A 73 -8.13 3.62 3.59
C LEU A 73 -8.75 5.01 3.77
N THR A 74 -7.91 6.03 3.68
CA THR A 74 -8.33 7.42 3.84
C THR A 74 -9.32 7.83 2.75
N ALA A 75 -8.99 7.57 1.50
CA ALA A 75 -9.87 7.92 0.38
C ALA A 75 -11.20 7.20 0.46
N HIS A 76 -11.19 5.93 0.86
CA HIS A 76 -12.41 5.14 0.99
C HIS A 76 -13.37 5.74 2.03
N GLY A 77 -12.83 6.35 3.09
CA GLY A 77 -13.63 6.97 4.16
C GLY A 77 -14.03 8.42 3.90
N LEU A 78 -13.56 9.03 2.80
CA LEU A 78 -13.85 10.42 2.47
C LEU A 78 -14.78 10.52 1.25
N ASP A 79 -15.38 11.71 1.08
CA ASP A 79 -16.18 11.99 -0.12
C ASP A 79 -15.27 12.06 -1.34
N LYS A 80 -15.77 11.58 -2.46
CA LYS A 80 -15.04 11.57 -3.73
C LYS A 80 -14.46 12.94 -4.09
N SER A 81 -15.22 14.02 -3.85
CA SER A 81 -14.76 15.38 -4.12
C SER A 81 -13.53 15.76 -3.31
N THR A 82 -13.29 15.11 -2.18
CA THR A 82 -12.16 15.40 -1.31
C THR A 82 -10.85 14.81 -1.84
N TYR A 83 -10.89 13.64 -2.49
CA TYR A 83 -9.67 12.97 -2.95
C TYR A 83 -9.50 12.92 -4.47
N GLU A 84 -10.58 13.16 -5.23
CA GLU A 84 -10.53 13.10 -6.70
C GLU A 84 -9.51 14.11 -7.26
N ASN A 85 -8.69 13.64 -8.20
CA ASN A 85 -7.64 14.44 -8.83
C ASN A 85 -6.56 14.94 -7.86
N LYS A 86 -6.44 14.33 -6.70
CA LYS A 86 -5.40 14.65 -5.71
C LYS A 86 -4.24 13.68 -5.85
N LEU A 87 -3.04 14.16 -5.55
CA LEU A 87 -1.85 13.33 -5.50
C LEU A 87 -1.54 12.96 -4.05
N VAL A 88 -0.82 11.86 -3.87
CA VAL A 88 -0.43 11.35 -2.56
C VAL A 88 1.09 11.34 -2.47
N PHE A 89 1.62 11.99 -1.42
CA PHE A 89 3.05 12.04 -1.17
C PHE A 89 3.38 11.44 0.19
N LEU A 90 4.40 10.60 0.21
CA LEU A 90 4.96 10.10 1.46
C LEU A 90 5.85 11.20 2.04
N MET A 91 5.48 11.74 3.20
CA MET A 91 6.18 12.87 3.80
C MET A 91 7.27 12.48 4.78
N GLY A 92 7.09 11.36 5.47
CA GLY A 92 8.09 10.94 6.43
C GLY A 92 7.84 9.52 6.92
N VAL A 93 8.89 8.93 7.44
CA VAL A 93 8.84 7.58 8.02
C VAL A 93 9.61 7.63 9.35
N GLU A 94 8.91 7.27 10.43
CA GLU A 94 9.55 7.14 11.74
C GLU A 94 9.65 5.66 12.07
N LYS A 95 10.85 5.18 12.34
CA LYS A 95 11.09 3.80 12.76
C LYS A 95 10.56 2.74 11.78
N ALA A 96 11.38 2.36 10.84
CA ALA A 96 11.11 1.21 9.96
C ALA A 96 12.15 0.14 10.25
N ARG A 97 11.69 -1.11 10.43
CA ARG A 97 12.57 -2.26 10.66
C ARG A 97 12.12 -3.42 9.80
N PHE A 98 13.06 -4.01 9.08
CA PHE A 98 12.79 -5.14 8.20
C PHE A 98 13.51 -6.35 8.74
N ARG A 99 12.80 -7.16 9.53
CA ARG A 99 13.39 -8.27 10.29
C ARG A 99 13.55 -9.55 9.48
N ASN A 100 12.70 -9.73 8.47
CA ASN A 100 12.72 -10.91 7.62
C ASN A 100 12.61 -10.49 6.16
N PRO A 101 13.36 -11.14 5.25
CA PRO A 101 13.24 -10.83 3.84
C PRO A 101 11.89 -11.26 3.29
N VAL A 102 11.36 -10.46 2.35
CA VAL A 102 10.13 -10.80 1.63
C VAL A 102 10.55 -11.38 0.28
N ILE A 103 10.34 -12.67 0.14
CA ILE A 103 10.81 -13.44 -1.02
C ILE A 103 9.63 -13.89 -1.87
N PRO A 104 9.64 -13.66 -3.21
CA PRO A 104 8.61 -14.22 -4.09
C PRO A 104 8.65 -15.76 -4.09
N ASP A 105 7.57 -16.50 -4.26
CA ASP A 105 6.21 -15.97 -4.34
C ASP A 105 5.59 -15.96 -2.96
N CYS A 106 4.94 -14.86 -2.59
CA CYS A 106 4.23 -14.82 -1.31
C CYS A 106 3.15 -13.73 -1.35
N GLU A 107 2.26 -13.81 -0.37
CA GLU A 107 1.33 -12.71 -0.08
C GLU A 107 1.87 -11.94 1.11
N LEU A 108 2.13 -10.67 0.92
CA LEU A 108 2.54 -9.80 2.01
C LEU A 108 1.29 -9.14 2.59
N ILE A 109 1.04 -9.38 3.87
CA ILE A 109 -0.14 -8.86 4.57
C ILE A 109 0.29 -7.62 5.35
N LEU A 110 -0.37 -6.50 5.07
CA LEU A 110 -0.07 -5.23 5.72
C LEU A 110 -1.23 -4.81 6.60
N LYS A 111 -0.99 -4.68 7.89
CA LYS A 111 -1.99 -4.19 8.84
C LYS A 111 -1.68 -2.72 9.12
N ILE A 112 -2.67 -1.86 8.91
CA ILE A 112 -2.50 -0.42 9.07
C ILE A 112 -3.52 0.15 10.04
N GLU A 113 -3.09 1.18 10.76
CA GLU A 113 -3.94 1.87 11.71
C GLU A 113 -3.59 3.36 11.67
N ALA A 114 -4.63 4.21 11.59
CA ALA A 114 -4.45 5.66 11.63
C ALA A 114 -4.24 6.07 13.08
N ILE A 115 -3.16 6.81 13.33
CA ILE A 115 -2.84 7.29 14.67
C ILE A 115 -3.42 8.68 14.87
N ARG A 116 -3.26 9.55 13.87
CA ARG A 116 -3.78 10.91 13.92
C ARG A 116 -3.79 11.52 12.53
N SER A 117 -4.54 12.61 12.37
CA SER A 117 -4.57 13.34 11.11
C SER A 117 -4.67 14.84 11.38
N HIS A 118 -4.11 15.62 10.47
CA HIS A 118 -4.19 17.10 10.49
C HIS A 118 -4.51 17.57 9.08
N GLY A 119 -5.81 17.78 8.81
CA GLY A 119 -6.25 18.17 7.50
C GLY A 119 -5.87 17.14 6.44
N ARG A 120 -4.90 17.49 5.58
CA ARG A 120 -4.45 16.61 4.49
C ARG A 120 -3.27 15.71 4.89
N VAL A 121 -2.83 15.79 6.14
CA VAL A 121 -1.69 15.00 6.64
C VAL A 121 -2.20 13.87 7.52
N TRP A 122 -1.82 12.66 7.23
CA TRP A 122 -2.23 11.45 7.96
C TRP A 122 -1.00 10.64 8.37
#